data_ab67f525b2275774c2cb46baab7d9186
#
_entry.id   ab67f525b2275774c2cb46baab7d9186
#
_cell.length_a   1.000
_cell.length_b   1.000
_cell.length_c   1.000
_cell.angle_alpha   90.00
_cell.angle_beta   90.00
_cell.angle_gamma   90.00
#
_symmetry.space_group_name_H-M   'P 1'
#
loop_
_entity.id
_entity.type
_entity.pdbx_description
1 polymer ?
#
loop_
_entity_poly.entity_id
_entity_poly.type
_entity_poly.pdbx_seq_one_letter_code
_entity_poly.pdbx_strand_id
1 'polypeptide(L)'
;MKHLNKLLLAVMMMMAISSHAQNDNNPWALSFGVNAVDTRTSAGGGKNWLDQHFSQMFNVGDNWNILPSVSYIGLARSVGNNFSVGIQGSINKIDKYVVFDPTAPGHNGAGYVVTNPGDLMYYGIDANVKYSFMSLIKSKVIDPSLTLGGGYTWLGDNSYGTVNPGAGLTFWFTENVGLSLATVYKKSFGDRSMSGDIYTPDSPSHFQHTAGLTFQFGGKDTDGDGIYDKDDACPTVAGLKQFNGCPDTDGDGIIDGSDACPTEFGLAALNGCPDKDGDGIADKDDACPDTAGLAKFKGCPDADGDGLADKDDKCPTVAGPISNQGCPVLDADKDGVADKDDDCPTVAGPASNRGCPEVTPEALQELKVQARSVFFNSGKSTFKTGDAATIASLDAIKEIFKNYPNAKWSIEGHTDSTGSDKLNQKLSEDRANAIKAVMIENGINPDNLTTVGFGESKPIASNKTKEGRAQNRRTEVRHVGSIHEGKL
;
A
#
# COMPACT_ATOMS: atom_id res chain seq x y z
N MET A 1 -10.94 60.88 12.13
CA MET A 1 -10.24 59.89 12.97
C MET A 1 -10.99 58.56 13.15
N LYS A 2 -12.32 58.52 13.42
CA LYS A 2 -13.07 57.25 13.59
C LYS A 2 -13.10 56.32 12.33
N HIS A 3 -13.05 56.91 11.13
CA HIS A 3 -13.02 56.13 9.88
C HIS A 3 -11.62 55.63 9.52
N LEU A 4 -10.58 56.36 9.88
CA LEU A 4 -9.18 55.96 9.68
C LEU A 4 -8.82 54.74 10.52
N ASN A 5 -9.28 54.66 11.78
CA ASN A 5 -9.06 53.53 12.66
C ASN A 5 -9.81 52.27 12.17
N LYS A 6 -11.00 52.44 11.58
CA LYS A 6 -11.72 51.30 10.97
C LYS A 6 -11.03 50.79 9.71
N LEU A 7 -10.47 51.68 8.91
CA LEU A 7 -9.69 51.32 7.73
C LEU A 7 -8.40 50.61 8.13
N LEU A 8 -7.69 51.12 9.16
CA LEU A 8 -6.50 50.46 9.71
C LEU A 8 -6.81 49.05 10.29
N LEU A 9 -7.94 48.90 10.99
CA LEU A 9 -8.36 47.60 11.52
C LEU A 9 -8.74 46.62 10.41
N ALA A 10 -9.40 47.09 9.35
CA ALA A 10 -9.70 46.26 8.18
C ALA A 10 -8.43 45.81 7.44
N VAL A 11 -7.45 46.73 7.31
CA VAL A 11 -6.13 46.45 6.72
C VAL A 11 -5.36 45.41 7.59
N MET A 12 -5.39 45.57 8.95
CA MET A 12 -4.77 44.60 9.85
C MET A 12 -5.47 43.23 9.84
N MET A 13 -6.79 43.18 9.67
CA MET A 13 -7.49 41.87 9.54
C MET A 13 -7.20 41.20 8.19
N MET A 14 -6.92 41.95 7.13
CA MET A 14 -6.48 41.37 5.84
C MET A 14 -5.01 40.89 5.86
N MET A 15 -4.20 41.31 6.85
CA MET A 15 -2.80 40.87 6.97
C MET A 15 -2.66 39.46 7.56
N ALA A 16 -3.75 38.78 7.93
CA ALA A 16 -3.71 37.42 8.51
C ALA A 16 -3.75 36.31 7.46
N ILE A 17 -3.82 36.64 6.18
CA ILE A 17 -3.84 35.68 5.08
C ILE A 17 -2.42 35.56 4.51
N SER A 18 -1.92 34.34 4.39
CA SER A 18 -0.58 34.05 3.87
C SER A 18 -0.40 34.67 2.47
N SER A 19 0.43 35.71 2.35
CA SER A 19 0.74 36.37 1.09
C SER A 19 2.12 35.96 0.57
N HIS A 20 2.25 35.78 -0.73
CA HIS A 20 3.49 35.44 -1.43
C HIS A 20 3.83 36.56 -2.43
N ALA A 21 5.12 36.78 -2.65
CA ALA A 21 5.62 37.81 -3.58
C ALA A 21 5.39 37.42 -5.02
N GLN A 22 5.60 38.45 -5.88
CA GLN A 22 5.71 38.28 -7.34
C GLN A 22 6.68 37.12 -7.62
N ASN A 23 6.13 36.02 -8.09
CA ASN A 23 6.84 34.78 -8.33
C ASN A 23 6.61 34.34 -9.77
N ASP A 24 7.26 33.28 -10.15
CA ASP A 24 7.09 32.74 -11.49
C ASP A 24 5.68 32.17 -11.74
N ASN A 25 4.80 32.06 -10.71
CA ASN A 25 3.41 31.61 -10.84
C ASN A 25 2.53 32.69 -11.45
N ASN A 26 2.70 33.97 -11.01
CA ASN A 26 1.99 35.13 -11.54
C ASN A 26 2.98 36.10 -12.14
N PRO A 27 3.46 35.86 -13.37
CA PRO A 27 4.57 36.63 -13.93
C PRO A 27 4.22 38.06 -14.28
N TRP A 28 2.98 38.40 -14.49
CA TRP A 28 2.56 39.76 -14.87
C TRP A 28 2.08 40.56 -13.66
N ALA A 29 2.38 41.87 -13.66
CA ALA A 29 1.90 42.78 -12.64
C ALA A 29 1.36 44.05 -13.30
N LEU A 30 0.12 44.41 -12.99
CA LEU A 30 -0.53 45.67 -13.35
C LEU A 30 -0.55 46.57 -12.13
N SER A 31 0.03 47.77 -12.25
CA SER A 31 0.03 48.79 -11.18
C SER A 31 -0.68 50.04 -11.64
N PHE A 32 -1.46 50.66 -10.78
CA PHE A 32 -2.06 51.95 -11.05
C PHE A 32 -2.33 52.72 -9.76
N GLY A 33 -2.34 54.06 -9.86
CA GLY A 33 -2.54 54.91 -8.71
C GLY A 33 -2.24 56.36 -8.98
N VAL A 34 -1.80 57.05 -7.95
CA VAL A 34 -1.45 58.47 -8.02
C VAL A 34 0.06 58.65 -8.14
N ASN A 35 0.46 59.68 -8.86
CA ASN A 35 1.85 60.12 -8.85
C ASN A 35 1.97 61.58 -8.39
N ALA A 36 3.12 61.89 -7.83
CA ALA A 36 3.53 63.26 -7.50
C ALA A 36 4.85 63.58 -8.19
N VAL A 37 4.94 64.74 -8.79
CA VAL A 37 6.15 65.27 -9.42
C VAL A 37 6.72 66.36 -8.54
N ASP A 38 7.95 66.18 -8.06
CA ASP A 38 8.70 67.16 -7.28
C ASP A 38 9.81 67.78 -8.16
N THR A 39 9.62 69.03 -8.53
CA THR A 39 10.54 69.77 -9.40
C THR A 39 11.69 70.44 -8.66
N ARG A 40 11.72 70.39 -7.32
CA ARG A 40 12.71 71.08 -6.50
C ARG A 40 14.15 70.74 -6.82
N THR A 41 14.42 69.50 -7.21
CA THR A 41 15.78 69.02 -7.50
C THR A 41 16.44 69.75 -8.69
N SER A 42 15.65 70.41 -9.54
CA SER A 42 16.14 71.21 -10.64
C SER A 42 16.55 72.63 -10.20
N ALA A 43 16.08 73.06 -9.03
CA ALA A 43 16.22 74.44 -8.60
C ALA A 43 17.65 74.83 -8.19
N GLY A 44 18.52 73.91 -7.89
CA GLY A 44 19.84 74.21 -7.30
C GLY A 44 19.77 74.61 -5.82
N GLY A 45 20.75 75.30 -5.34
CA GLY A 45 20.75 75.98 -4.03
C GLY A 45 21.13 75.12 -2.81
N GLY A 46 21.41 73.84 -2.93
CA GLY A 46 21.88 73.02 -1.83
C GLY A 46 23.39 73.18 -1.57
N LYS A 47 23.84 72.94 -0.31
CA LYS A 47 25.27 72.99 0.06
C LYS A 47 26.06 71.86 -0.56
N ASN A 48 25.44 70.75 -0.83
CA ASN A 48 26.01 69.61 -1.51
C ASN A 48 24.89 68.84 -2.24
N TRP A 49 25.27 67.81 -2.99
CA TRP A 49 24.32 67.02 -3.78
C TRP A 49 23.20 66.37 -2.94
N LEU A 50 23.53 65.84 -1.75
CA LEU A 50 22.55 65.24 -0.84
C LEU A 50 21.56 66.28 -0.30
N ASP A 51 22.04 67.43 0.12
CA ASP A 51 21.21 68.54 0.60
C ASP A 51 20.28 69.03 -0.49
N GLN A 52 20.78 69.23 -1.69
CA GLN A 52 20.03 69.65 -2.85
C GLN A 52 18.86 68.70 -3.18
N HIS A 53 19.11 67.39 -3.06
CA HIS A 53 18.13 66.41 -3.51
C HIS A 53 17.20 65.93 -2.38
N PHE A 54 17.67 65.83 -1.15
CA PHE A 54 16.94 65.13 -0.07
C PHE A 54 16.47 66.01 1.07
N SER A 55 17.04 67.23 1.29
CA SER A 55 16.73 68.05 2.48
C SER A 55 15.24 68.42 2.64
N GLN A 56 14.47 68.45 1.58
CA GLN A 56 13.02 68.75 1.60
C GLN A 56 12.19 67.78 0.76
N MET A 57 12.68 66.59 0.54
CA MET A 57 12.08 65.60 -0.33
C MET A 57 10.61 65.27 0.02
N PHE A 58 10.21 65.41 1.29
CA PHE A 58 8.86 65.17 1.74
C PHE A 58 8.07 66.44 2.10
N ASN A 59 8.51 67.59 1.61
CA ASN A 59 7.69 68.80 1.75
C ASN A 59 6.59 68.81 0.66
N VAL A 60 5.51 68.02 0.95
CA VAL A 60 4.40 67.79 0.05
C VAL A 60 3.67 69.07 -0.32
N GLY A 61 3.53 69.98 0.68
CA GLY A 61 2.78 71.23 0.50
C GLY A 61 3.36 72.18 -0.58
N ASP A 62 4.70 72.30 -0.54
CA ASP A 62 5.37 73.27 -1.40
C ASP A 62 5.94 72.68 -2.70
N ASN A 63 6.37 71.35 -2.61
CA ASN A 63 7.18 70.81 -3.69
C ASN A 63 6.43 69.85 -4.61
N TRP A 64 5.40 69.17 -4.08
CA TRP A 64 4.75 68.08 -4.83
C TRP A 64 3.57 68.58 -5.65
N ASN A 65 3.59 68.25 -6.93
CA ASN A 65 2.46 68.38 -7.84
C ASN A 65 1.71 67.03 -7.84
N ILE A 66 0.47 67.04 -7.39
CA ILE A 66 -0.32 65.81 -7.25
C ILE A 66 -1.64 65.97 -8.01
N LEU A 67 -1.88 65.16 -9.01
CA LEU A 67 -3.19 65.06 -9.64
C LEU A 67 -4.08 64.12 -8.82
N PRO A 68 -5.24 64.59 -8.30
CA PRO A 68 -6.09 63.77 -7.38
C PRO A 68 -6.96 62.77 -8.13
N SER A 69 -6.37 62.03 -9.06
CA SER A 69 -7.00 60.97 -9.85
C SER A 69 -5.95 59.89 -10.16
N VAL A 70 -6.37 58.75 -10.75
CA VAL A 70 -5.40 57.80 -11.30
C VAL A 70 -4.51 58.49 -12.30
N SER A 71 -3.24 58.63 -11.98
CA SER A 71 -2.28 59.45 -12.75
C SER A 71 -1.02 58.66 -13.14
N TYR A 72 -0.94 57.34 -12.82
CA TYR A 72 0.00 56.43 -13.45
C TYR A 72 -0.64 55.05 -13.64
N ILE A 73 -0.13 54.37 -14.66
CA ILE A 73 -0.39 52.97 -14.94
C ILE A 73 0.92 52.28 -15.35
N GLY A 74 1.17 51.11 -14.82
CA GLY A 74 2.37 50.34 -15.14
C GLY A 74 2.04 48.87 -15.38
N LEU A 75 2.73 48.27 -16.32
CA LEU A 75 2.69 46.83 -16.60
C LEU A 75 4.11 46.27 -16.50
N ALA A 76 4.30 45.29 -15.71
CA ALA A 76 5.58 44.61 -15.52
C ALA A 76 5.47 43.10 -15.68
N ARG A 77 6.57 42.47 -16.03
CA ARG A 77 6.68 41.02 -16.12
C ARG A 77 7.90 40.55 -15.34
N SER A 78 7.72 39.51 -14.53
CA SER A 78 8.83 38.77 -13.91
C SER A 78 9.67 38.05 -14.99
N VAL A 79 10.98 38.16 -14.87
CA VAL A 79 11.93 37.48 -15.77
C VAL A 79 12.84 36.50 -15.01
N GLY A 80 12.44 36.19 -13.77
CA GLY A 80 13.17 35.26 -12.90
C GLY A 80 14.23 35.94 -12.02
N ASN A 81 14.80 35.21 -11.08
CA ASN A 81 15.86 35.67 -10.18
C ASN A 81 15.55 36.99 -9.46
N ASN A 82 14.30 37.22 -9.06
CA ASN A 82 13.80 38.45 -8.44
C ASN A 82 13.81 39.70 -9.33
N PHE A 83 14.07 39.54 -10.61
CA PHE A 83 14.01 40.66 -11.56
C PHE A 83 12.66 40.71 -12.24
N SER A 84 12.19 41.94 -12.47
CA SER A 84 11.05 42.21 -13.38
C SER A 84 11.40 43.35 -14.32
N VAL A 85 10.82 43.32 -15.51
CA VAL A 85 10.91 44.37 -16.52
C VAL A 85 9.54 44.96 -16.73
N GLY A 86 9.46 46.27 -16.87
CA GLY A 86 8.15 46.94 -17.00
C GLY A 86 8.18 48.23 -17.78
N ILE A 87 6.99 48.65 -18.13
CA ILE A 87 6.72 49.96 -18.71
C ILE A 87 5.72 50.68 -17.83
N GLN A 88 5.85 52.02 -17.70
CA GLN A 88 4.96 52.85 -16.91
C GLN A 88 4.63 54.11 -17.67
N GLY A 89 3.35 54.42 -17.77
CA GLY A 89 2.86 55.73 -18.25
C GLY A 89 2.42 56.56 -17.06
N SER A 90 2.68 57.88 -17.12
CA SER A 90 2.27 58.84 -16.10
C SER A 90 1.80 60.15 -16.67
N ILE A 91 0.84 60.77 -16.00
CA ILE A 91 0.30 62.09 -16.31
C ILE A 91 0.23 62.91 -15.03
N ASN A 92 0.56 64.19 -15.11
CA ASN A 92 0.41 65.11 -14.00
C ASN A 92 0.20 66.57 -14.54
N LYS A 93 -0.05 67.46 -13.64
CA LYS A 93 -0.14 68.90 -13.89
C LYS A 93 0.83 69.61 -12.96
N ILE A 94 1.73 70.41 -13.49
CA ILE A 94 2.73 71.14 -12.72
C ILE A 94 2.19 72.56 -12.48
N ASP A 95 1.72 72.80 -11.30
CA ASP A 95 1.27 74.07 -10.79
C ASP A 95 2.22 74.69 -9.74
N LYS A 96 3.18 73.91 -9.28
CA LYS A 96 4.24 74.31 -8.35
C LYS A 96 5.59 73.98 -8.98
N TYR A 97 6.28 75.06 -9.41
CA TYR A 97 7.66 74.92 -9.86
C TYR A 97 8.58 75.61 -8.85
N VAL A 98 9.52 74.91 -8.33
CA VAL A 98 10.42 75.34 -7.24
C VAL A 98 11.71 75.89 -7.82
N VAL A 99 12.04 77.11 -7.52
CA VAL A 99 13.26 77.77 -7.96
C VAL A 99 14.06 78.24 -6.74
N PHE A 100 15.39 78.11 -6.82
CA PHE A 100 16.28 78.67 -5.79
C PHE A 100 16.63 80.10 -6.18
N ASP A 101 16.07 81.04 -5.45
CA ASP A 101 16.43 82.44 -5.56
C ASP A 101 16.32 83.07 -4.16
N PRO A 102 17.40 83.14 -3.39
CA PRO A 102 17.42 83.70 -2.06
C PRO A 102 17.24 85.21 -2.04
N THR A 103 17.24 85.86 -3.21
CA THR A 103 17.07 87.34 -3.34
C THR A 103 15.66 87.75 -3.76
N ALA A 104 14.85 86.79 -4.25
CA ALA A 104 13.52 87.01 -4.68
C ALA A 104 12.54 87.37 -3.56
N PRO A 105 11.58 88.26 -3.73
CA PRO A 105 10.54 88.48 -2.74
C PRO A 105 9.70 87.18 -2.54
N GLY A 106 9.46 86.79 -1.31
CA GLY A 106 8.64 85.60 -0.98
C GLY A 106 9.37 84.29 -0.96
N HIS A 107 10.72 84.24 -1.00
CA HIS A 107 11.49 83.02 -0.75
C HIS A 107 11.22 82.50 0.65
N ASN A 108 11.24 81.15 0.82
CA ASN A 108 11.20 80.54 2.10
C ASN A 108 12.56 80.71 2.86
N GLY A 109 12.63 80.38 4.15
CA GLY A 109 13.86 80.50 4.96
C GLY A 109 15.09 79.78 4.42
N ALA A 110 14.93 78.88 3.46
CA ALA A 110 16.01 78.16 2.76
C ALA A 110 16.35 78.77 1.37
N GLY A 111 15.70 79.89 0.97
CA GLY A 111 15.99 80.54 -0.29
C GLY A 111 15.24 80.01 -1.51
N TYR A 112 14.20 79.21 -1.32
CA TYR A 112 13.38 78.71 -2.42
C TYR A 112 12.10 79.49 -2.61
N VAL A 113 11.73 79.73 -3.88
CA VAL A 113 10.49 80.35 -4.29
C VAL A 113 9.67 79.31 -5.05
N VAL A 114 8.39 79.26 -4.75
CA VAL A 114 7.45 78.36 -5.44
C VAL A 114 6.64 79.25 -6.41
N THR A 115 6.72 79.00 -7.70
CA THR A 115 6.00 79.67 -8.73
C THR A 115 5.01 78.81 -9.47
N ASN A 116 3.93 79.36 -10.01
CA ASN A 116 3.05 78.65 -10.91
C ASN A 116 3.48 78.92 -12.36
N PRO A 117 3.98 77.91 -13.11
CA PRO A 117 4.47 78.08 -14.47
C PRO A 117 3.34 78.10 -15.51
N GLY A 118 2.08 78.29 -15.11
CA GLY A 118 0.95 78.30 -16.01
C GLY A 118 0.29 76.95 -16.18
N ASP A 119 0.37 76.14 -15.13
CA ASP A 119 -0.28 74.80 -15.08
C ASP A 119 0.18 73.85 -16.21
N LEU A 120 1.49 73.64 -16.33
CA LEU A 120 2.06 72.80 -17.38
C LEU A 120 1.65 71.31 -17.28
N MET A 121 1.21 70.78 -18.40
CA MET A 121 0.92 69.32 -18.46
C MET A 121 2.23 68.53 -18.50
N TYR A 122 2.25 67.49 -17.69
CA TYR A 122 3.33 66.52 -17.59
C TYR A 122 2.88 65.15 -18.08
N TYR A 123 3.64 64.58 -18.99
CA TYR A 123 3.49 63.20 -19.44
C TYR A 123 4.82 62.51 -19.34
N GLY A 124 4.79 61.21 -18.91
CA GLY A 124 5.99 60.38 -18.85
C GLY A 124 5.70 58.99 -19.36
N ILE A 125 6.65 58.45 -20.09
CA ILE A 125 6.70 57.03 -20.42
C ILE A 125 8.06 56.48 -20.02
N ASP A 126 8.08 55.41 -19.24
CA ASP A 126 9.27 54.84 -18.64
C ASP A 126 9.34 53.36 -18.90
N ALA A 127 10.53 52.86 -19.22
CA ALA A 127 10.86 51.43 -19.18
C ALA A 127 11.83 51.20 -18.03
N ASN A 128 11.63 50.14 -17.26
CA ASN A 128 12.40 49.88 -16.06
C ASN A 128 12.70 48.42 -15.85
N VAL A 129 13.79 48.17 -15.12
CA VAL A 129 14.14 46.91 -14.52
C VAL A 129 14.06 47.10 -13.01
N LYS A 130 13.32 46.24 -12.33
CA LYS A 130 13.13 46.25 -10.88
C LYS A 130 13.76 44.96 -10.31
N TYR A 131 14.51 45.11 -9.22
CA TYR A 131 14.98 43.96 -8.39
C TYR A 131 14.24 43.98 -7.06
N SER A 132 13.62 42.86 -6.71
CA SER A 132 12.93 42.63 -5.44
C SER A 132 13.87 42.01 -4.42
N PHE A 133 13.88 42.55 -3.20
CA PHE A 133 14.64 41.98 -2.06
C PHE A 133 13.79 41.09 -1.19
N MET A 134 12.54 40.85 -1.53
CA MET A 134 11.60 40.09 -0.70
C MET A 134 12.09 38.71 -0.34
N SER A 135 12.64 37.96 -1.30
CA SER A 135 13.23 36.65 -1.08
C SER A 135 14.47 36.69 -0.17
N LEU A 136 15.31 37.74 -0.35
CA LEU A 136 16.52 37.91 0.46
C LEU A 136 16.23 38.17 1.93
N ILE A 137 15.20 38.98 2.22
CA ILE A 137 14.76 39.25 3.60
C ILE A 137 13.78 38.22 4.14
N LYS A 138 13.45 37.15 3.34
CA LYS A 138 12.50 36.09 3.68
C LYS A 138 11.14 36.62 4.16
N SER A 139 10.70 37.75 3.62
CA SER A 139 9.39 38.33 3.89
C SER A 139 8.33 37.73 2.97
N LYS A 140 7.08 37.64 3.44
CA LYS A 140 5.92 37.30 2.61
C LYS A 140 4.99 38.51 2.38
N VAL A 141 5.24 39.60 3.09
CA VAL A 141 4.35 40.76 3.11
C VAL A 141 5.04 42.02 2.58
N ILE A 142 6.33 42.18 2.85
CA ILE A 142 7.08 43.41 2.55
C ILE A 142 8.09 43.11 1.45
N ASP A 143 7.98 43.86 0.35
CA ASP A 143 8.89 43.76 -0.82
C ASP A 143 9.62 45.07 -1.04
N PRO A 144 10.78 45.30 -0.44
CA PRO A 144 11.67 46.38 -0.81
C PRO A 144 12.25 46.12 -2.21
N SER A 145 12.43 47.17 -2.98
CA SER A 145 12.94 47.01 -4.34
C SER A 145 13.81 48.16 -4.77
N LEU A 146 14.75 47.91 -5.69
CA LEU A 146 15.47 48.91 -6.44
C LEU A 146 15.04 48.87 -7.90
N THR A 147 14.99 50.04 -8.52
CA THR A 147 14.59 50.19 -9.89
C THR A 147 15.64 51.02 -10.64
N LEU A 148 15.93 50.59 -11.85
CA LEU A 148 16.74 51.36 -12.79
C LEU A 148 16.02 51.35 -14.13
N GLY A 149 15.85 52.52 -14.73
CA GLY A 149 15.15 52.64 -16.00
C GLY A 149 15.61 53.81 -16.84
N GLY A 150 14.95 53.93 -17.94
CA GLY A 150 15.05 55.10 -18.82
C GLY A 150 13.65 55.50 -19.26
N GLY A 151 13.47 56.78 -19.56
CA GLY A 151 12.17 57.27 -19.96
C GLY A 151 12.25 58.50 -20.82
N TYR A 152 11.06 58.91 -21.25
CA TYR A 152 10.85 60.15 -22.02
C TYR A 152 9.77 60.95 -21.35
N THR A 153 10.05 62.24 -21.14
CA THR A 153 9.16 63.15 -20.42
C THR A 153 8.81 64.31 -21.35
N TRP A 154 7.53 64.68 -21.36
CA TRP A 154 7.00 65.87 -21.97
C TRP A 154 6.50 66.81 -20.85
N LEU A 155 6.95 68.06 -20.87
CA LEU A 155 6.57 69.04 -19.89
C LEU A 155 6.25 70.34 -20.63
N GLY A 156 4.96 70.67 -20.75
CA GLY A 156 4.48 71.76 -21.64
C GLY A 156 4.95 71.50 -23.08
N ASP A 157 5.64 72.44 -23.66
CA ASP A 157 6.19 72.35 -25.02
C ASP A 157 7.54 71.62 -25.11
N ASN A 158 8.15 71.30 -23.98
CA ASN A 158 9.46 70.69 -23.91
C ASN A 158 9.37 69.19 -23.80
N SER A 159 10.37 68.45 -24.31
CA SER A 159 10.48 66.99 -24.14
C SER A 159 11.94 66.60 -24.06
N TYR A 160 12.21 65.53 -23.22
CA TYR A 160 13.56 65.12 -22.95
C TYR A 160 13.62 63.64 -22.45
N GLY A 161 14.75 63.01 -22.72
CA GLY A 161 15.07 61.71 -22.21
C GLY A 161 15.58 61.72 -20.76
N THR A 162 15.34 60.66 -20.00
CA THR A 162 15.78 60.54 -18.61
C THR A 162 16.36 59.15 -18.30
N VAL A 163 17.29 59.13 -17.32
CA VAL A 163 17.68 57.90 -16.59
C VAL A 163 17.02 57.94 -15.21
N ASN A 164 16.46 56.81 -14.82
CA ASN A 164 15.50 56.75 -13.73
C ASN A 164 15.93 55.75 -12.66
N PRO A 165 16.98 56.02 -11.83
CA PRO A 165 17.22 55.24 -10.62
C PRO A 165 16.12 55.50 -9.60
N GLY A 166 15.70 54.41 -8.87
CA GLY A 166 14.65 54.53 -7.89
C GLY A 166 14.65 53.39 -6.87
N ALA A 167 13.81 53.59 -5.87
CA ALA A 167 13.54 52.62 -4.84
C ALA A 167 12.05 52.50 -4.57
N GLY A 168 11.59 51.33 -4.19
CA GLY A 168 10.20 51.07 -3.90
C GLY A 168 10.00 50.14 -2.70
N LEU A 169 8.76 50.15 -2.25
CA LEU A 169 8.30 49.27 -1.18
C LEU A 169 6.88 48.84 -1.52
N THR A 170 6.66 47.53 -1.64
CA THR A 170 5.32 46.99 -1.85
C THR A 170 4.90 46.21 -0.61
N PHE A 171 3.68 46.50 -0.16
CA PHE A 171 3.02 45.77 0.92
C PHE A 171 1.97 44.85 0.31
N TRP A 172 2.20 43.55 0.37
CA TRP A 172 1.30 42.55 -0.17
C TRP A 172 0.20 42.21 0.84
N PHE A 173 -1.06 42.34 0.46
CA PHE A 173 -2.23 42.00 1.27
C PHE A 173 -2.69 40.57 1.01
N THR A 174 -2.55 40.14 -0.23
CA THR A 174 -2.79 38.77 -0.70
C THR A 174 -1.64 38.36 -1.61
N GLU A 175 -1.67 37.13 -2.11
CA GLU A 175 -0.70 36.67 -3.10
C GLU A 175 -0.66 37.52 -4.36
N ASN A 176 -1.78 38.16 -4.71
CA ASN A 176 -1.96 38.84 -5.99
C ASN A 176 -2.23 40.33 -5.85
N VAL A 177 -2.42 40.87 -4.64
CA VAL A 177 -2.78 42.30 -4.47
C VAL A 177 -1.90 42.95 -3.43
N GLY A 178 -1.28 44.07 -3.79
CA GLY A 178 -0.42 44.83 -2.90
C GLY A 178 -0.56 46.35 -3.09
N LEU A 179 -0.11 47.10 -2.07
CA LEU A 179 0.09 48.55 -2.13
C LEU A 179 1.55 48.82 -2.41
N SER A 180 1.82 49.46 -3.54
CA SER A 180 3.17 49.88 -3.97
C SER A 180 3.40 51.36 -3.75
N LEU A 181 4.52 51.68 -3.11
CA LEU A 181 5.06 53.02 -2.95
C LEU A 181 6.43 53.04 -3.62
N ALA A 182 6.68 54.00 -4.48
CA ALA A 182 7.99 54.14 -5.11
C ALA A 182 8.41 55.60 -5.28
N THR A 183 9.71 55.79 -5.28
CA THR A 183 10.36 57.07 -5.57
C THR A 183 11.42 56.86 -6.61
N VAL A 184 11.34 57.60 -7.70
CA VAL A 184 12.26 57.54 -8.83
C VAL A 184 12.83 58.92 -9.10
N TYR A 185 14.15 59.02 -9.19
CA TYR A 185 14.83 60.22 -9.61
C TYR A 185 14.99 60.23 -11.13
N LYS A 186 14.29 61.10 -11.81
CA LYS A 186 14.36 61.25 -13.28
C LYS A 186 15.45 62.26 -13.63
N LYS A 187 16.64 61.71 -13.91
CA LYS A 187 17.79 62.50 -14.33
C LYS A 187 17.68 62.78 -15.83
N SER A 188 17.46 64.03 -16.19
CA SER A 188 17.36 64.46 -17.58
C SER A 188 18.72 64.50 -18.29
N PHE A 189 18.71 64.26 -19.59
CA PHE A 189 19.86 64.39 -20.49
C PHE A 189 19.88 65.64 -21.29
N GLY A 190 18.87 66.56 -21.19
CA GLY A 190 18.80 67.74 -21.94
C GLY A 190 19.80 68.83 -21.50
N ASP A 191 20.02 69.81 -22.38
CA ASP A 191 20.80 70.96 -22.05
C ASP A 191 20.08 71.79 -20.98
N ARG A 192 20.79 72.19 -19.94
CA ARG A 192 20.28 73.00 -18.83
C ARG A 192 20.37 74.45 -19.09
N SER A 193 20.54 74.88 -20.38
CA SER A 193 20.57 76.22 -20.72
C SER A 193 19.22 76.85 -20.39
N MET A 194 19.21 77.89 -19.55
CA MET A 194 18.06 78.66 -19.24
C MET A 194 17.75 79.51 -20.49
N SER A 195 16.74 79.11 -21.25
CA SER A 195 16.22 79.90 -22.37
C SER A 195 15.26 80.92 -21.83
N GLY A 196 15.72 82.17 -21.67
CA GLY A 196 14.92 83.33 -21.55
C GLY A 196 14.01 83.51 -20.32
N ASP A 197 13.61 82.50 -19.67
CA ASP A 197 12.78 82.56 -18.48
C ASP A 197 13.53 81.79 -17.33
N ILE A 198 13.88 82.54 -16.30
CA ILE A 198 14.71 82.06 -15.16
C ILE A 198 14.01 80.91 -14.36
N TYR A 199 12.73 80.73 -14.61
CA TYR A 199 11.87 79.93 -13.77
C TYR A 199 11.48 78.53 -14.36
N THR A 200 11.77 78.30 -15.65
CA THR A 200 11.40 77.02 -16.29
C THR A 200 12.56 76.46 -17.13
N PRO A 201 13.47 75.64 -16.57
CA PRO A 201 14.49 75.00 -17.38
C PRO A 201 13.85 74.02 -18.40
N ASP A 202 14.40 74.00 -19.61
CA ASP A 202 13.88 73.24 -20.76
C ASP A 202 13.80 71.72 -20.49
N SER A 203 14.62 71.22 -19.57
CA SER A 203 14.67 69.75 -19.22
C SER A 203 15.01 69.52 -17.74
N PRO A 204 14.03 69.79 -16.84
CA PRO A 204 14.30 69.62 -15.38
C PRO A 204 14.45 68.19 -14.94
N SER A 205 15.52 67.91 -14.22
CA SER A 205 15.60 66.66 -13.43
C SER A 205 14.65 66.78 -12.23
N HIS A 206 13.92 65.73 -11.90
CA HIS A 206 12.90 65.79 -10.87
C HIS A 206 12.72 64.44 -10.18
N PHE A 207 12.12 64.42 -8.98
CA PHE A 207 11.62 63.21 -8.38
C PHE A 207 10.19 62.97 -8.84
N GLN A 208 9.88 61.66 -9.09
CA GLN A 208 8.54 61.17 -9.26
C GLN A 208 8.25 60.17 -8.13
N HIS A 209 7.21 60.46 -7.35
CA HIS A 209 6.72 59.57 -6.30
C HIS A 209 5.43 58.94 -6.78
N THR A 210 5.27 57.62 -6.57
CA THR A 210 4.06 56.87 -6.93
C THR A 210 3.51 56.13 -5.74
N ALA A 211 2.17 56.11 -5.63
CA ALA A 211 1.45 55.30 -4.65
C ALA A 211 0.23 54.68 -5.31
N GLY A 212 0.09 53.37 -5.27
CA GLY A 212 -1.03 52.69 -5.93
C GLY A 212 -1.11 51.21 -5.66
N LEU A 213 -2.14 50.62 -6.21
CA LEU A 213 -2.36 49.18 -6.11
C LEU A 213 -1.60 48.45 -7.22
N THR A 214 -1.08 47.30 -6.86
CA THR A 214 -0.44 46.37 -7.79
C THR A 214 -1.18 45.03 -7.74
N PHE A 215 -1.53 44.53 -8.91
CA PHE A 215 -2.21 43.26 -9.12
C PHE A 215 -1.31 42.32 -9.92
N GLN A 216 -1.10 41.12 -9.42
CA GLN A 216 -0.37 40.06 -10.12
C GLN A 216 -1.32 39.07 -10.77
N PHE A 217 -0.95 38.56 -11.96
CA PHE A 217 -1.78 37.64 -12.73
C PHE A 217 -0.95 36.87 -13.77
N GLY A 218 -1.63 35.91 -14.44
CA GLY A 218 -1.06 35.14 -15.56
C GLY A 218 -0.49 33.81 -15.17
N GLY A 219 -0.76 33.32 -13.94
CA GLY A 219 -0.53 31.95 -13.54
C GLY A 219 -1.49 31.01 -14.27
N LYS A 220 -1.04 29.82 -14.56
CA LYS A 220 -1.84 28.75 -15.15
C LYS A 220 -2.15 27.70 -14.07
N ASP A 221 -3.42 27.40 -13.90
CA ASP A 221 -3.97 26.38 -13.04
C ASP A 221 -4.98 25.64 -13.93
N THR A 222 -4.58 24.45 -14.42
CA THR A 222 -5.29 23.76 -15.50
C THR A 222 -6.53 23.02 -15.01
N ASP A 223 -6.49 22.47 -13.81
CA ASP A 223 -7.58 21.68 -13.23
C ASP A 223 -8.42 22.46 -12.22
N GLY A 224 -7.93 23.66 -11.79
CA GLY A 224 -8.68 24.59 -10.95
C GLY A 224 -8.69 24.23 -9.47
N ASP A 225 -7.71 23.49 -8.97
CA ASP A 225 -7.62 23.10 -7.55
C ASP A 225 -6.99 24.17 -6.65
N GLY A 226 -6.49 25.28 -7.26
CA GLY A 226 -5.86 26.40 -6.57
C GLY A 226 -4.35 26.28 -6.43
N ILE A 227 -3.73 25.31 -7.07
CA ILE A 227 -2.28 25.14 -7.18
C ILE A 227 -1.89 25.37 -8.65
N TYR A 228 -0.88 26.19 -8.86
CA TYR A 228 -0.46 26.48 -10.24
C TYR A 228 0.30 25.29 -10.85
N ASP A 229 0.07 25.03 -12.15
CA ASP A 229 0.62 23.88 -12.91
C ASP A 229 2.10 23.58 -12.63
N LYS A 230 2.92 24.58 -12.35
CA LYS A 230 4.36 24.39 -12.11
C LYS A 230 4.71 23.95 -10.68
N ASP A 231 3.82 24.23 -9.73
CA ASP A 231 3.96 23.84 -8.32
C ASP A 231 3.09 22.61 -8.03
N ASP A 232 2.33 22.16 -9.03
CA ASP A 232 1.41 21.05 -9.01
C ASP A 232 2.07 19.79 -9.54
N ALA A 233 2.04 18.75 -8.76
CA ALA A 233 2.55 17.44 -9.15
C ALA A 233 1.59 16.69 -10.09
N CYS A 234 0.29 17.09 -10.10
CA CYS A 234 -0.77 16.49 -10.93
C CYS A 234 -1.56 17.56 -11.73
N PRO A 235 -0.94 18.38 -12.61
CA PRO A 235 -1.49 19.62 -13.15
C PRO A 235 -2.76 19.52 -14.02
N THR A 236 -3.33 18.36 -14.17
CA THR A 236 -4.52 18.09 -14.98
C THR A 236 -5.61 17.35 -14.23
N VAL A 237 -5.38 17.05 -12.96
CA VAL A 237 -6.30 16.29 -12.10
C VAL A 237 -6.35 16.96 -10.74
N ALA A 238 -7.41 17.70 -10.47
CA ALA A 238 -7.58 18.47 -9.26
C ALA A 238 -7.40 17.61 -8.00
N GLY A 239 -6.59 18.10 -7.07
CA GLY A 239 -6.23 17.35 -5.89
C GLY A 239 -6.10 18.19 -4.62
N LEU A 240 -5.33 17.70 -3.67
CA LEU A 240 -5.23 18.30 -2.36
C LEU A 240 -3.90 19.04 -2.18
N LYS A 241 -3.96 20.20 -1.54
CA LYS A 241 -2.79 21.04 -1.28
C LYS A 241 -1.70 20.34 -0.47
N GLN A 242 -2.08 19.44 0.44
CA GLN A 242 -1.15 18.64 1.24
C GLN A 242 -0.35 17.65 0.39
N PHE A 243 -0.85 17.27 -0.77
CA PHE A 243 -0.23 16.36 -1.73
C PHE A 243 0.25 17.07 -3.00
N ASN A 244 0.51 18.41 -2.90
CA ASN A 244 0.96 19.24 -4.00
C ASN A 244 0.10 19.10 -5.26
N GLY A 245 -1.24 19.11 -5.11
CA GLY A 245 -2.18 19.04 -6.21
C GLY A 245 -2.55 17.64 -6.69
N CYS A 246 -2.04 16.59 -6.08
CA CYS A 246 -2.48 15.24 -6.43
C CYS A 246 -3.71 14.81 -5.62
N PRO A 247 -4.65 14.06 -6.24
CA PRO A 247 -5.81 13.51 -5.56
C PRO A 247 -5.43 12.37 -4.61
N ASP A 248 -6.25 12.19 -3.59
CA ASP A 248 -6.32 11.10 -2.66
C ASP A 248 -7.82 10.79 -2.51
N THR A 249 -8.30 9.85 -3.31
CA THR A 249 -9.73 9.67 -3.55
C THR A 249 -10.46 9.04 -2.38
N ASP A 250 -9.83 8.13 -1.65
CA ASP A 250 -10.43 7.44 -0.50
C ASP A 250 -10.02 8.05 0.85
N GLY A 251 -9.00 8.93 0.85
CA GLY A 251 -8.60 9.72 2.02
C GLY A 251 -7.71 8.95 3.01
N ASP A 252 -7.00 7.93 2.58
CA ASP A 252 -6.12 7.14 3.43
C ASP A 252 -4.73 7.78 3.66
N GLY A 253 -4.42 8.84 2.91
CA GLY A 253 -3.17 9.59 3.00
C GLY A 253 -2.14 9.22 1.95
N ILE A 254 -2.49 8.40 0.98
CA ILE A 254 -1.67 8.03 -0.17
C ILE A 254 -2.33 8.61 -1.42
N ILE A 255 -1.54 9.26 -2.27
CA ILE A 255 -2.07 9.82 -3.52
C ILE A 255 -2.44 8.70 -4.50
N ASP A 256 -3.53 8.88 -5.24
CA ASP A 256 -4.07 7.89 -6.20
C ASP A 256 -3.01 7.29 -7.13
N GLY A 257 -2.03 8.11 -7.57
CA GLY A 257 -0.95 7.66 -8.44
C GLY A 257 0.09 6.74 -7.79
N SER A 258 0.10 6.65 -6.46
CA SER A 258 1.00 5.80 -5.67
C SER A 258 0.24 4.75 -4.88
N ASP A 259 -1.09 4.81 -4.92
CA ASP A 259 -1.99 3.91 -4.24
C ASP A 259 -2.30 2.69 -5.13
N ALA A 260 -2.18 1.53 -4.55
CA ALA A 260 -2.52 0.28 -5.21
C ALA A 260 -4.04 -0.02 -5.18
N CYS A 261 -4.79 0.71 -4.31
CA CYS A 261 -6.24 0.60 -4.15
C CYS A 261 -6.91 1.99 -4.03
N PRO A 262 -6.84 2.88 -5.03
CA PRO A 262 -7.14 4.32 -4.92
C PRO A 262 -8.58 4.70 -4.58
N THR A 263 -9.46 3.75 -4.41
CA THR A 263 -10.88 3.97 -4.10
C THR A 263 -11.34 3.24 -2.84
N GLU A 264 -10.42 2.57 -2.17
CA GLU A 264 -10.71 1.76 -0.99
C GLU A 264 -9.68 2.08 0.10
N PHE A 265 -10.12 2.83 1.12
CA PHE A 265 -9.29 3.24 2.25
C PHE A 265 -8.48 2.07 2.84
N GLY A 266 -7.16 2.19 2.86
CA GLY A 266 -6.29 1.11 3.25
C GLY A 266 -5.12 1.49 4.16
N LEU A 267 -4.11 0.67 4.17
CA LEU A 267 -2.95 0.80 5.04
C LEU A 267 -1.71 1.21 4.23
N ALA A 268 -0.96 2.15 4.75
CA ALA A 268 0.29 2.59 4.12
C ALA A 268 1.32 1.43 3.98
N ALA A 269 1.29 0.48 4.90
CA ALA A 269 2.14 -0.72 4.85
C ALA A 269 1.81 -1.64 3.67
N LEU A 270 0.59 -1.54 3.14
CA LEU A 270 0.07 -2.33 2.03
C LEU A 270 -0.17 -1.47 0.78
N ASN A 271 0.55 -0.33 0.69
CA ASN A 271 0.45 0.63 -0.41
C ASN A 271 -0.99 1.10 -0.67
N GLY A 272 -1.75 1.42 0.40
CA GLY A 272 -3.10 1.94 0.30
C GLY A 272 -4.19 0.87 0.15
N CYS A 273 -3.88 -0.40 0.28
CA CYS A 273 -4.91 -1.43 0.22
C CYS A 273 -5.43 -1.83 1.61
N PRO A 274 -6.74 -2.15 1.70
CA PRO A 274 -7.32 -2.66 2.94
C PRO A 274 -6.79 -4.04 3.32
N ASP A 275 -6.84 -4.33 4.62
CA ASP A 275 -6.50 -5.61 5.25
C ASP A 275 -7.54 -5.82 6.35
N LYS A 276 -8.57 -6.56 6.04
CA LYS A 276 -9.76 -6.66 6.87
C LYS A 276 -9.56 -7.49 8.12
N ASP A 277 -8.79 -8.56 8.04
CA ASP A 277 -8.53 -9.45 9.16
C ASP A 277 -7.22 -9.16 9.89
N GLY A 278 -6.34 -8.32 9.30
CA GLY A 278 -5.15 -7.81 9.93
C GLY A 278 -3.96 -8.77 9.92
N ASP A 279 -3.89 -9.67 8.96
CA ASP A 279 -2.79 -10.64 8.86
C ASP A 279 -1.56 -10.11 8.10
N GLY A 280 -1.68 -8.91 7.51
CA GLY A 280 -0.60 -8.24 6.78
C GLY A 280 -0.61 -8.52 5.28
N ILE A 281 -1.66 -9.10 4.76
CA ILE A 281 -1.89 -9.31 3.33
C ILE A 281 -3.10 -8.46 2.91
N ALA A 282 -2.97 -7.73 1.81
CA ALA A 282 -4.08 -6.92 1.32
C ALA A 282 -5.25 -7.81 0.86
N ASP A 283 -6.50 -7.40 1.16
CA ASP A 283 -7.73 -8.15 0.83
C ASP A 283 -7.76 -8.64 -0.63
N LYS A 284 -7.23 -7.84 -1.57
CA LYS A 284 -7.18 -8.21 -3.00
C LYS A 284 -6.20 -9.35 -3.32
N ASP A 285 -5.19 -9.56 -2.49
CA ASP A 285 -4.15 -10.57 -2.65
C ASP A 285 -4.35 -11.73 -1.69
N ASP A 286 -5.33 -11.60 -0.76
CA ASP A 286 -5.68 -12.58 0.25
C ASP A 286 -6.71 -13.59 -0.29
N ALA A 287 -6.43 -14.85 -0.11
CA ALA A 287 -7.34 -15.93 -0.47
C ALA A 287 -8.41 -16.21 0.62
N CYS A 288 -8.25 -15.61 1.82
CA CYS A 288 -9.15 -15.72 2.96
C CYS A 288 -9.34 -14.36 3.67
N PRO A 289 -9.84 -13.28 3.02
CA PRO A 289 -9.81 -11.91 3.51
C PRO A 289 -10.60 -11.62 4.79
N ASP A 290 -11.32 -12.59 5.29
CA ASP A 290 -12.14 -12.49 6.50
C ASP A 290 -11.53 -13.24 7.69
N THR A 291 -10.40 -13.95 7.50
CA THR A 291 -9.85 -14.86 8.51
C THR A 291 -8.33 -14.88 8.42
N ALA A 292 -7.71 -14.19 9.37
CA ALA A 292 -6.25 -14.04 9.44
C ALA A 292 -5.50 -15.37 9.37
N GLY A 293 -4.51 -15.43 8.49
CA GLY A 293 -3.78 -16.64 8.25
C GLY A 293 -2.30 -16.43 7.97
N LEU A 294 -1.73 -17.28 7.16
CA LEU A 294 -0.30 -17.32 6.91
C LEU A 294 0.04 -16.92 5.48
N ALA A 295 1.08 -16.13 5.33
CA ALA A 295 1.55 -15.68 4.01
C ALA A 295 1.87 -16.83 3.05
N LYS A 296 2.39 -17.97 3.58
CA LYS A 296 2.65 -19.17 2.78
C LYS A 296 1.38 -19.77 2.16
N PHE A 297 0.21 -19.47 2.72
CA PHE A 297 -1.11 -19.90 2.24
C PHE A 297 -1.94 -18.74 1.70
N LYS A 298 -1.27 -17.61 1.36
CA LYS A 298 -1.92 -16.41 0.84
C LYS A 298 -3.03 -15.93 1.75
N GLY A 299 -2.75 -15.77 3.05
CA GLY A 299 -3.69 -15.27 4.03
C GLY A 299 -4.66 -16.31 4.61
N CYS A 300 -4.60 -17.57 4.20
CA CYS A 300 -5.47 -18.59 4.81
C CYS A 300 -4.86 -19.21 6.05
N PRO A 301 -5.68 -19.53 7.06
CA PRO A 301 -5.24 -20.24 8.26
C PRO A 301 -4.87 -21.71 8.00
N ASP A 302 -4.07 -22.26 8.92
CA ASP A 302 -3.68 -23.66 9.02
C ASP A 302 -3.76 -23.99 10.52
N ALA A 303 -4.94 -24.41 10.96
CA ALA A 303 -5.29 -24.47 12.37
C ALA A 303 -4.57 -25.56 13.14
N ASP A 304 -4.25 -26.70 12.50
CA ASP A 304 -3.55 -27.81 13.12
C ASP A 304 -2.05 -27.86 12.78
N GLY A 305 -1.62 -27.05 11.83
CA GLY A 305 -0.21 -26.88 11.50
C GLY A 305 0.40 -27.99 10.64
N ASP A 306 -0.41 -28.75 9.93
CA ASP A 306 0.04 -29.89 9.12
C ASP A 306 0.63 -29.49 7.76
N GLY A 307 0.47 -28.22 7.37
CA GLY A 307 1.01 -27.66 6.13
C GLY A 307 0.01 -27.62 4.99
N LEU A 308 -1.27 -27.79 5.27
CA LEU A 308 -2.39 -27.57 4.37
C LEU A 308 -3.27 -26.44 4.93
N ALA A 309 -3.75 -25.55 4.11
CA ALA A 309 -4.66 -24.52 4.58
C ALA A 309 -6.03 -25.10 4.91
N ASP A 310 -6.71 -24.60 5.96
CA ASP A 310 -8.02 -25.09 6.43
C ASP A 310 -9.06 -25.27 5.31
N LYS A 311 -9.05 -24.38 4.31
CA LYS A 311 -9.98 -24.45 3.16
C LYS A 311 -9.72 -25.63 2.23
N ASP A 312 -8.48 -26.12 2.20
CA ASP A 312 -8.04 -27.22 1.34
C ASP A 312 -7.90 -28.53 2.13
N ASP A 313 -8.07 -28.44 3.46
CA ASP A 313 -7.97 -29.53 4.42
C ASP A 313 -9.35 -30.16 4.71
N LYS A 314 -9.42 -31.47 4.65
CA LYS A 314 -10.63 -32.22 5.04
C LYS A 314 -10.80 -32.38 6.55
N CYS A 315 -9.70 -32.25 7.28
CA CYS A 315 -9.67 -32.41 8.75
C CYS A 315 -8.99 -31.19 9.41
N PRO A 316 -9.48 -29.95 9.25
CA PRO A 316 -8.78 -28.71 9.57
C PRO A 316 -8.36 -28.52 11.03
N THR A 317 -8.66 -29.46 11.91
CA THR A 317 -8.35 -29.39 13.35
C THR A 317 -7.56 -30.58 13.84
N VAL A 318 -7.20 -31.51 12.94
CA VAL A 318 -6.50 -32.75 13.31
C VAL A 318 -5.44 -33.06 12.26
N ALA A 319 -4.22 -32.71 12.56
CA ALA A 319 -3.09 -32.80 11.65
C ALA A 319 -2.91 -34.17 11.01
N GLY A 320 -2.75 -34.16 9.69
CA GLY A 320 -2.49 -35.35 8.91
C GLY A 320 -1.61 -35.10 7.71
N PRO A 321 -1.20 -36.12 6.98
CA PRO A 321 -0.34 -35.92 5.82
C PRO A 321 -1.10 -35.30 4.63
N ILE A 322 -0.43 -34.46 3.88
CA ILE A 322 -0.96 -33.83 2.64
C ILE A 322 -1.46 -34.89 1.65
N SER A 323 -0.78 -36.05 1.60
CA SER A 323 -1.20 -37.18 0.75
C SER A 323 -2.58 -37.74 1.09
N ASN A 324 -3.06 -37.49 2.33
CA ASN A 324 -4.40 -37.85 2.80
C ASN A 324 -5.31 -36.62 2.98
N GLN A 325 -4.99 -35.50 2.28
CA GLN A 325 -5.76 -34.25 2.29
C GLN A 325 -5.94 -33.69 3.73
N GLY A 326 -4.85 -33.67 4.52
CA GLY A 326 -4.84 -33.15 5.87
C GLY A 326 -5.45 -34.08 6.95
N CYS A 327 -6.02 -35.21 6.58
CA CYS A 327 -6.58 -36.10 7.56
C CYS A 327 -5.55 -37.13 8.08
N PRO A 328 -5.62 -37.51 9.36
CA PRO A 328 -4.76 -38.56 9.87
C PRO A 328 -5.02 -39.89 9.15
N VAL A 329 -3.98 -40.63 8.94
CA VAL A 329 -4.08 -42.00 8.43
C VAL A 329 -4.39 -42.88 9.62
N LEU A 330 -5.56 -43.54 9.59
CA LEU A 330 -5.94 -44.49 10.62
C LEU A 330 -5.06 -45.76 10.52
N ASP A 331 -4.55 -46.22 11.63
CA ASP A 331 -3.78 -47.42 11.84
C ASP A 331 -4.15 -47.93 13.25
N ALA A 332 -5.15 -48.82 13.28
CA ALA A 332 -5.83 -49.19 14.53
C ALA A 332 -5.00 -50.09 15.42
N ASP A 333 -4.16 -50.96 14.85
CA ASP A 333 -3.29 -51.89 15.59
C ASP A 333 -1.84 -51.41 15.69
N LYS A 334 -1.50 -50.28 14.99
CA LYS A 334 -0.21 -49.61 15.03
C LYS A 334 0.96 -50.43 14.49
N ASP A 335 0.71 -51.20 13.46
CA ASP A 335 1.74 -52.01 12.81
C ASP A 335 2.49 -51.27 11.70
N GLY A 336 2.05 -50.05 11.34
CA GLY A 336 2.64 -49.19 10.30
C GLY A 336 1.99 -49.36 8.93
N VAL A 337 0.90 -50.13 8.82
CA VAL A 337 0.06 -50.27 7.63
C VAL A 337 -1.27 -49.56 7.91
N ALA A 338 -1.64 -48.65 7.05
CA ALA A 338 -2.90 -47.93 7.24
C ALA A 338 -4.11 -48.86 7.12
N ASP A 339 -5.16 -48.67 7.94
CA ASP A 339 -6.37 -49.51 7.96
C ASP A 339 -6.95 -49.78 6.57
N LYS A 340 -6.87 -48.80 5.66
CA LYS A 340 -7.38 -48.90 4.26
C LYS A 340 -6.54 -49.85 3.38
N ASP A 341 -5.27 -50.03 3.72
CA ASP A 341 -4.28 -50.81 2.98
C ASP A 341 -3.96 -52.10 3.74
N ASP A 342 -4.55 -52.28 4.94
CA ASP A 342 -4.37 -53.40 5.85
C ASP A 342 -5.49 -54.43 5.68
N ASP A 343 -5.11 -55.68 5.44
CA ASP A 343 -6.06 -56.80 5.37
C ASP A 343 -6.48 -57.28 6.76
N CYS A 344 -5.77 -56.91 7.81
CA CYS A 344 -6.01 -57.27 9.20
C CYS A 344 -6.02 -56.06 10.16
N PRO A 345 -6.84 -55.03 9.99
CA PRO A 345 -6.73 -53.71 10.65
C PRO A 345 -6.79 -53.69 12.19
N THR A 346 -6.91 -54.85 12.81
CA THR A 346 -6.98 -55.00 14.28
C THR A 346 -6.01 -56.02 14.82
N VAL A 347 -5.13 -56.59 13.98
CA VAL A 347 -4.17 -57.61 14.34
C VAL A 347 -2.85 -57.35 13.66
N ALA A 348 -1.95 -56.74 14.38
CA ALA A 348 -0.68 -56.24 13.86
C ALA A 348 0.15 -57.34 13.14
N GLY A 349 0.65 -56.97 11.94
CA GLY A 349 1.51 -57.82 11.14
C GLY A 349 2.45 -57.03 10.24
N PRO A 350 3.36 -57.66 9.57
CA PRO A 350 4.32 -56.94 8.70
C PRO A 350 3.66 -56.42 7.41
N ALA A 351 4.16 -55.30 6.92
CA ALA A 351 3.74 -54.74 5.66
C ALA A 351 3.97 -55.67 4.46
N SER A 352 4.95 -56.61 4.58
CA SER A 352 5.19 -57.65 3.59
C SER A 352 4.00 -58.59 3.40
N ASN A 353 3.18 -58.75 4.45
CA ASN A 353 1.95 -59.53 4.45
C ASN A 353 0.69 -58.65 4.56
N ARG A 354 0.78 -57.39 4.12
CA ARG A 354 -0.31 -56.40 4.11
C ARG A 354 -0.98 -56.22 5.47
N GLY A 355 -0.15 -56.01 6.52
CA GLY A 355 -0.63 -55.82 7.88
C GLY A 355 -1.12 -57.09 8.59
N CYS A 356 -1.12 -58.26 7.95
CA CYS A 356 -1.51 -59.51 8.60
C CYS A 356 -0.32 -60.26 9.18
N PRO A 357 -0.47 -60.93 10.32
CA PRO A 357 0.60 -61.77 10.89
C PRO A 357 0.93 -62.98 10.00
N GLU A 358 2.21 -63.32 9.93
CA GLU A 358 2.69 -64.54 9.26
C GLU A 358 2.52 -65.77 10.18
N VAL A 359 2.09 -66.90 9.59
CA VAL A 359 1.87 -68.12 10.35
C VAL A 359 3.21 -68.65 10.86
N THR A 360 3.36 -68.69 12.19
CA THR A 360 4.62 -69.17 12.82
C THR A 360 4.78 -70.66 12.87
N PRO A 361 6.02 -71.17 12.89
CA PRO A 361 6.29 -72.61 13.09
C PRO A 361 5.65 -73.16 14.37
N GLU A 362 5.59 -72.32 15.41
CA GLU A 362 5.01 -72.74 16.72
C GLU A 362 3.48 -72.91 16.57
N ALA A 363 2.80 -72.04 15.89
CA ALA A 363 1.36 -72.12 15.60
C ALA A 363 1.04 -73.40 14.77
N LEU A 364 1.88 -73.71 13.78
CA LEU A 364 1.73 -74.89 12.96
C LEU A 364 1.94 -76.17 13.80
N GLN A 365 2.91 -76.18 14.74
CA GLN A 365 3.14 -77.30 15.63
C GLN A 365 1.99 -77.49 16.62
N GLU A 366 1.45 -76.37 17.14
CA GLU A 366 0.28 -76.40 18.02
C GLU A 366 -0.95 -76.94 17.30
N LEU A 367 -1.25 -76.41 16.11
CA LEU A 367 -2.33 -76.91 15.26
C LEU A 367 -2.25 -78.45 15.05
N LYS A 368 -1.04 -78.93 14.78
CA LYS A 368 -0.82 -80.37 14.58
C LYS A 368 -1.17 -81.17 15.84
N VAL A 369 -0.85 -80.65 17.02
CA VAL A 369 -1.17 -81.36 18.29
C VAL A 369 -2.66 -81.25 18.54
N GLN A 370 -3.24 -80.10 18.44
CA GLN A 370 -4.67 -79.84 18.71
C GLN A 370 -5.57 -80.64 17.75
N ALA A 371 -5.29 -80.60 16.44
CA ALA A 371 -6.07 -81.32 15.45
C ALA A 371 -6.12 -82.84 15.71
N ARG A 372 -5.02 -83.40 16.17
CA ARG A 372 -4.95 -84.81 16.53
C ARG A 372 -5.69 -85.16 17.82
N SER A 373 -5.96 -84.17 18.66
CA SER A 373 -6.67 -84.33 19.94
C SER A 373 -8.20 -84.17 19.79
N VAL A 374 -8.71 -84.00 18.57
CA VAL A 374 -10.14 -83.95 18.27
C VAL A 374 -10.66 -85.36 18.05
N PHE A 375 -11.45 -85.87 18.98
CA PHE A 375 -11.99 -87.21 18.97
C PHE A 375 -13.45 -87.29 18.50
N PHE A 376 -13.74 -88.33 17.73
CA PHE A 376 -15.07 -88.57 17.18
C PHE A 376 -15.65 -89.89 17.80
N ASN A 377 -16.97 -89.94 17.75
CA ASN A 377 -17.64 -91.23 18.11
C ASN A 377 -17.27 -92.35 17.10
N SER A 378 -17.25 -93.58 17.56
CA SER A 378 -16.84 -94.71 16.72
C SER A 378 -17.73 -94.80 15.46
N GLY A 379 -17.08 -94.80 14.28
CA GLY A 379 -17.76 -94.90 12.98
C GLY A 379 -18.63 -93.73 12.63
N LYS A 380 -18.52 -92.58 13.35
CA LYS A 380 -19.31 -91.36 13.11
C LYS A 380 -18.40 -90.18 12.94
N SER A 381 -18.97 -89.10 12.40
CA SER A 381 -18.38 -87.74 12.28
C SER A 381 -18.84 -86.79 13.38
N THR A 382 -19.66 -87.28 14.35
CA THR A 382 -20.03 -86.51 15.53
C THR A 382 -18.92 -86.59 16.57
N PHE A 383 -18.62 -85.40 17.17
CA PHE A 383 -17.59 -85.30 18.20
C PHE A 383 -17.97 -86.19 19.41
N LYS A 384 -16.97 -86.68 20.11
CA LYS A 384 -17.19 -87.48 21.30
C LYS A 384 -17.84 -86.70 22.42
N THR A 385 -19.04 -87.04 22.80
CA THR A 385 -19.87 -86.33 23.75
C THR A 385 -19.20 -86.16 25.11
N GLY A 386 -19.11 -84.95 25.66
CA GLY A 386 -18.52 -84.73 26.99
C GLY A 386 -16.99 -84.79 27.03
N ASP A 387 -16.32 -84.92 25.91
CA ASP A 387 -14.85 -85.00 25.87
C ASP A 387 -14.23 -83.63 25.98
N ALA A 388 -13.77 -83.27 27.18
CA ALA A 388 -13.18 -81.96 27.46
C ALA A 388 -11.95 -81.65 26.59
N ALA A 389 -11.20 -82.69 26.22
CA ALA A 389 -10.01 -82.52 25.37
C ALA A 389 -10.39 -82.08 23.93
N THR A 390 -11.46 -82.69 23.35
CA THR A 390 -11.97 -82.36 22.04
C THR A 390 -12.47 -80.89 22.00
N ILE A 391 -13.20 -80.46 23.08
CA ILE A 391 -13.70 -79.02 23.16
C ILE A 391 -12.50 -78.10 23.25
N ALA A 392 -11.55 -78.34 24.14
CA ALA A 392 -10.39 -77.47 24.29
C ALA A 392 -9.54 -77.42 23.02
N SER A 393 -9.42 -78.53 22.30
CA SER A 393 -8.69 -78.57 21.02
C SER A 393 -9.39 -77.79 19.90
N LEU A 394 -10.71 -77.92 19.81
CA LEU A 394 -11.47 -77.09 18.84
C LEU A 394 -11.39 -75.57 19.15
N ASP A 395 -11.41 -75.23 20.45
CA ASP A 395 -11.22 -73.86 20.88
C ASP A 395 -9.79 -73.32 20.55
N ALA A 396 -8.77 -74.17 20.82
CA ALA A 396 -7.38 -73.79 20.46
C ALA A 396 -7.19 -73.59 18.92
N ILE A 397 -7.75 -74.48 18.11
CA ILE A 397 -7.72 -74.35 16.63
C ILE A 397 -8.42 -73.06 16.19
N LYS A 398 -9.56 -72.78 16.79
CA LYS A 398 -10.31 -71.56 16.52
C LYS A 398 -9.49 -70.28 16.82
N GLU A 399 -8.85 -70.25 18.01
CA GLU A 399 -8.04 -69.08 18.37
C GLU A 399 -6.81 -68.92 17.45
N ILE A 400 -6.17 -69.99 17.03
CA ILE A 400 -5.10 -69.95 16.05
C ILE A 400 -5.63 -69.36 14.70
N PHE A 401 -6.77 -69.87 14.23
CA PHE A 401 -7.34 -69.33 12.96
C PHE A 401 -7.72 -67.87 13.04
N LYS A 402 -8.18 -67.38 14.20
CA LYS A 402 -8.47 -65.93 14.44
C LYS A 402 -7.19 -65.10 14.44
N ASN A 403 -6.10 -65.58 14.96
CA ASN A 403 -4.82 -64.87 15.00
C ASN A 403 -4.16 -64.75 13.63
N TYR A 404 -4.61 -65.56 12.65
CA TYR A 404 -4.09 -65.53 11.26
C TYR A 404 -5.25 -65.43 10.26
N PRO A 405 -5.95 -64.32 10.22
CA PRO A 405 -7.23 -64.20 9.51
C PRO A 405 -7.11 -64.27 7.97
N ASN A 406 -5.92 -64.02 7.42
CA ASN A 406 -5.67 -64.15 5.97
C ASN A 406 -5.06 -65.52 5.58
N ALA A 407 -4.76 -66.38 6.54
CA ALA A 407 -4.20 -67.68 6.25
C ALA A 407 -5.27 -68.66 5.76
N LYS A 408 -4.88 -69.55 4.81
CA LYS A 408 -5.74 -70.59 4.29
C LYS A 408 -5.34 -71.98 4.93
N TRP A 409 -6.35 -72.69 5.34
CA TRP A 409 -6.19 -73.88 6.06
C TRP A 409 -6.84 -75.09 5.36
N SER A 410 -6.13 -76.22 5.30
CA SER A 410 -6.67 -77.51 4.89
C SER A 410 -6.90 -78.37 6.09
N ILE A 411 -8.15 -78.77 6.34
CA ILE A 411 -8.53 -79.71 7.41
C ILE A 411 -8.60 -81.08 6.76
N GLU A 412 -7.73 -81.95 7.22
CA GLU A 412 -7.53 -83.33 6.67
C GLU A 412 -8.03 -84.38 7.62
N GLY A 413 -8.89 -85.27 7.13
CA GLY A 413 -9.40 -86.40 7.88
C GLY A 413 -8.77 -87.74 7.48
N HIS A 414 -8.51 -88.56 8.44
CA HIS A 414 -7.88 -89.90 8.22
C HIS A 414 -8.60 -90.97 9.03
N THR A 415 -8.62 -92.16 8.52
CA THR A 415 -9.13 -93.38 9.21
C THR A 415 -8.06 -94.46 9.37
N ASP A 416 -8.35 -95.43 10.10
CA ASP A 416 -7.65 -96.71 10.02
C ASP A 416 -8.20 -97.59 8.90
N SER A 417 -7.62 -98.79 8.70
CA SER A 417 -8.03 -99.69 7.64
C SER A 417 -9.21 -100.64 8.03
N THR A 418 -10.02 -100.19 8.99
CA THR A 418 -11.23 -100.94 9.36
C THR A 418 -12.43 -100.50 8.57
N GLY A 419 -12.97 -101.35 7.70
CA GLY A 419 -14.09 -101.01 6.81
C GLY A 419 -13.72 -101.09 5.34
N SER A 420 -14.56 -100.51 4.46
CA SER A 420 -14.24 -100.38 3.04
C SER A 420 -13.66 -99.01 2.74
N ASP A 421 -12.76 -98.91 1.77
CA ASP A 421 -12.11 -97.65 1.32
C ASP A 421 -13.15 -96.54 1.07
N LYS A 422 -14.29 -96.85 0.42
CA LYS A 422 -15.36 -95.94 0.14
C LYS A 422 -16.01 -95.36 1.42
N LEU A 423 -16.22 -96.23 2.43
CA LEU A 423 -16.75 -95.76 3.72
C LEU A 423 -15.74 -94.95 4.50
N ASN A 424 -14.47 -95.34 4.46
CA ASN A 424 -13.37 -94.64 5.11
C ASN A 424 -13.10 -93.24 4.45
N GLN A 425 -13.17 -93.19 3.13
CA GLN A 425 -13.06 -91.97 2.40
C GLN A 425 -14.17 -90.95 2.82
N LYS A 426 -15.45 -91.39 2.78
CA LYS A 426 -16.56 -90.57 3.21
C LYS A 426 -16.49 -90.16 4.69
N LEU A 427 -16.18 -91.14 5.59
CA LEU A 427 -16.08 -90.88 7.02
C LEU A 427 -15.00 -89.83 7.35
N SER A 428 -13.86 -89.86 6.68
CA SER A 428 -12.77 -88.91 6.87
C SER A 428 -13.13 -87.53 6.37
N GLU A 429 -13.79 -87.44 5.21
CA GLU A 429 -14.31 -86.15 4.67
C GLU A 429 -15.39 -85.56 5.59
N ASP A 430 -16.37 -86.38 6.05
CA ASP A 430 -17.42 -85.92 6.96
C ASP A 430 -16.86 -85.44 8.31
N ARG A 431 -15.76 -85.99 8.81
CA ARG A 431 -15.04 -85.53 10.00
C ARG A 431 -14.31 -84.24 9.80
N ALA A 432 -13.63 -84.09 8.67
CA ALA A 432 -13.01 -82.82 8.31
C ALA A 432 -14.08 -81.66 8.14
N ASN A 433 -15.20 -82.03 7.50
CA ASN A 433 -16.34 -81.08 7.38
C ASN A 433 -16.98 -80.74 8.73
N ALA A 434 -17.03 -81.62 9.67
CA ALA A 434 -17.54 -81.34 11.01
C ALA A 434 -16.66 -80.34 11.79
N ILE A 435 -15.33 -80.42 11.66
CA ILE A 435 -14.43 -79.38 12.20
C ILE A 435 -14.63 -78.06 11.47
N LYS A 436 -14.65 -78.08 10.13
CA LYS A 436 -14.92 -76.87 9.33
C LYS A 436 -16.24 -76.14 9.74
N ALA A 437 -17.29 -76.93 9.97
CA ALA A 437 -18.58 -76.34 10.38
C ALA A 437 -18.48 -75.64 11.73
N VAL A 438 -17.78 -76.26 12.74
CA VAL A 438 -17.55 -75.57 14.02
C VAL A 438 -16.72 -74.32 13.88
N MET A 439 -15.70 -74.30 13.01
CA MET A 439 -14.90 -73.08 12.77
C MET A 439 -15.74 -71.94 12.14
N ILE A 440 -16.58 -72.27 11.14
CA ILE A 440 -17.48 -71.34 10.51
C ILE A 440 -18.51 -70.78 11.49
N GLU A 441 -19.12 -71.69 12.33
CA GLU A 441 -20.08 -71.24 13.36
C GLU A 441 -19.45 -70.32 14.40
N ASN A 442 -18.12 -70.41 14.59
CA ASN A 442 -17.34 -69.54 15.47
C ASN A 442 -16.71 -68.32 14.73
N GLY A 443 -17.16 -68.01 13.52
CA GLY A 443 -16.81 -66.76 12.80
C GLY A 443 -15.57 -66.85 11.92
N ILE A 444 -15.00 -68.06 11.70
CA ILE A 444 -13.88 -68.20 10.74
C ILE A 444 -14.43 -68.18 9.32
N ASN A 445 -13.79 -67.35 8.45
CA ASN A 445 -14.21 -67.17 7.04
C ASN A 445 -14.18 -68.56 6.32
N PRO A 446 -15.32 -69.04 5.75
CA PRO A 446 -15.39 -70.30 5.05
C PRO A 446 -14.46 -70.41 3.85
N ASP A 447 -14.09 -69.27 3.22
CA ASP A 447 -13.18 -69.23 2.07
C ASP A 447 -11.71 -69.52 2.41
N ASN A 448 -11.39 -69.41 3.73
CA ASN A 448 -10.08 -69.73 4.23
C ASN A 448 -9.96 -71.26 4.63
N LEU A 449 -11.06 -72.03 4.53
CA LEU A 449 -11.11 -73.41 4.99
C LEU A 449 -11.43 -74.39 3.86
N THR A 450 -10.52 -75.24 3.59
CA THR A 450 -10.74 -76.39 2.71
C THR A 450 -10.77 -77.70 3.54
N THR A 451 -11.47 -78.69 3.07
CA THR A 451 -11.56 -80.02 3.70
C THR A 451 -11.14 -81.11 2.73
N VAL A 452 -10.38 -82.05 3.21
CA VAL A 452 -9.97 -83.21 2.43
C VAL A 452 -10.09 -84.46 3.28
N GLY A 453 -10.79 -85.46 2.78
CA GLY A 453 -10.75 -86.80 3.33
C GLY A 453 -9.71 -87.66 2.64
N PHE A 454 -8.89 -88.36 3.39
CA PHE A 454 -7.88 -89.29 2.87
C PHE A 454 -8.22 -90.75 3.16
N GLY A 455 -9.31 -91.03 3.89
CA GLY A 455 -9.63 -92.41 4.28
C GLY A 455 -8.43 -93.01 4.96
N GLU A 456 -8.15 -94.26 4.57
CA GLU A 456 -7.00 -95.00 5.08
C GLU A 456 -5.71 -94.87 4.23
N SER A 457 -5.75 -94.06 3.18
CA SER A 457 -4.66 -94.01 2.20
C SER A 457 -3.36 -93.39 2.71
N LYS A 458 -3.42 -92.59 3.82
CA LYS A 458 -2.22 -91.97 4.43
C LYS A 458 -2.00 -92.42 5.88
N PRO A 459 -1.60 -93.67 6.16
CA PRO A 459 -1.33 -94.15 7.52
C PRO A 459 -0.01 -93.53 8.03
N ILE A 460 0.04 -93.20 9.33
CA ILE A 460 1.24 -92.73 10.04
C ILE A 460 1.80 -93.80 10.96
N ALA A 461 1.04 -94.88 11.18
CA ALA A 461 1.41 -96.01 11.98
C ALA A 461 0.85 -97.30 11.39
N SER A 462 1.28 -98.47 11.92
CA SER A 462 0.84 -99.77 11.43
C SER A 462 -0.63 -99.98 11.71
N ASN A 463 -1.43 -100.32 10.69
CA ASN A 463 -2.82 -100.69 10.85
C ASN A 463 -2.99 -102.10 11.44
N LYS A 464 -1.91 -102.86 11.58
CA LYS A 464 -1.93 -104.20 12.16
C LYS A 464 -2.08 -104.20 13.68
N THR A 465 -1.64 -103.16 14.37
CA THR A 465 -1.75 -103.05 15.83
C THR A 465 -2.93 -102.12 16.21
N LYS A 466 -3.49 -102.36 17.42
CA LYS A 466 -4.57 -101.50 17.95
C LYS A 466 -4.11 -100.10 18.17
N GLU A 467 -2.91 -99.91 18.64
CA GLU A 467 -2.24 -98.65 18.92
C GLU A 467 -2.00 -97.90 17.62
N GLY A 468 -1.48 -98.53 16.59
CA GLY A 468 -1.25 -97.90 15.29
C GLY A 468 -2.56 -97.52 14.57
N ARG A 469 -3.60 -98.35 14.65
CA ARG A 469 -4.94 -97.91 14.14
C ARG A 469 -5.48 -96.70 14.90
N ALA A 470 -5.26 -96.59 16.21
CA ALA A 470 -5.66 -95.43 16.98
C ALA A 470 -4.94 -94.17 16.52
N GLN A 471 -3.65 -94.27 16.16
CA GLN A 471 -2.87 -93.11 15.59
C GLN A 471 -3.33 -92.74 14.18
N ASN A 472 -3.76 -93.75 13.40
CA ASN A 472 -4.25 -93.42 12.03
C ASN A 472 -5.65 -92.73 12.02
N ARG A 473 -6.50 -92.95 13.02
CA ARG A 473 -7.77 -92.24 13.21
C ARG A 473 -7.49 -90.86 13.78
N ARG A 474 -7.14 -89.93 12.91
CA ARG A 474 -6.75 -88.61 13.29
C ARG A 474 -7.33 -87.54 12.34
N THR A 475 -7.28 -86.31 12.77
CA THR A 475 -7.40 -85.17 11.91
C THR A 475 -6.08 -84.34 11.88
N GLU A 476 -5.78 -83.76 10.82
CA GLU A 476 -4.65 -82.80 10.65
C GLU A 476 -5.16 -81.46 10.10
N VAL A 477 -4.48 -80.43 10.52
CA VAL A 477 -4.72 -79.07 9.91
C VAL A 477 -3.40 -78.58 9.32
N ARG A 478 -3.44 -78.15 8.10
CA ARG A 478 -2.25 -77.66 7.39
C ARG A 478 -2.48 -76.26 6.89
N HIS A 479 -1.48 -75.44 7.01
CA HIS A 479 -1.42 -74.14 6.31
C HIS A 479 -1.15 -74.38 4.80
N VAL A 480 -1.96 -73.79 3.93
CA VAL A 480 -1.88 -74.03 2.48
C VAL A 480 -1.67 -72.74 1.70
N GLY A 481 -1.26 -71.64 2.39
CA GLY A 481 -0.98 -70.34 1.84
C GLY A 481 -1.77 -69.21 2.47
N SER A 482 -1.61 -68.02 1.99
CA SER A 482 -2.41 -66.88 2.39
C SER A 482 -3.32 -66.44 1.21
N ILE A 483 -4.26 -65.56 1.49
CA ILE A 483 -5.22 -65.07 0.47
C ILE A 483 -4.51 -64.45 -0.73
N HIS A 484 -3.28 -63.96 -0.54
CA HIS A 484 -2.51 -63.24 -1.60
C HIS A 484 -1.55 -64.11 -2.40
N GLU A 485 -1.22 -65.33 -1.98
CA GLU A 485 -0.33 -66.22 -2.76
C GLU A 485 -0.92 -66.71 -4.09
N GLY A 486 -2.13 -66.36 -4.44
CA GLY A 486 -2.84 -66.78 -5.64
C GLY A 486 -3.12 -65.71 -6.68
N LYS A 487 -2.56 -64.52 -6.53
CA LYS A 487 -2.70 -63.42 -7.52
C LYS A 487 -1.32 -62.90 -7.93
N LEU A 488 -0.57 -63.65 -8.71
CA LEU A 488 0.49 -63.20 -9.59
C LEU A 488 -0.01 -63.21 -11.02
#